data_6257e80ba80b271a2a769d25e5921881
#
_entry.id   6257e80ba80b271a2a769d25e5921881
#
_cell.length_a   1.000
_cell.length_b   1.000
_cell.length_c   1.000
_cell.angle_alpha   90.00
_cell.angle_beta   90.00
_cell.angle_gamma   90.00
#
_symmetry.space_group_name_H-M   'P 1'
#
loop_
_entity.id
_entity.type
_entity.pdbx_description
1 polymer ?
#
loop_
_entity_poly.entity_id
_entity_poly.type
_entity_poly.pdbx_seq_one_letter_code
_entity_poly.pdbx_strand_id
1 'polypeptide(L)'
;MTNGQLLWVDDEMELLKAHVIFLEKKGYEVTTASNGTDAVDLCEERSFDLVLLDEQMPGLSGLETLQRIKQISPATPVVMVTKSEEENIMEQAIGQKIADYLIKPVNPNQILLTLKKNIHRREIETEVTQSQYQQQFQQIAMQIMDCRTWQDWVEVYKRLVHWELQLSSTDSQMTDMLAMQKEEANLGFAKFVKKNYLDWVAPAPPQSPWQGGGDARPLLSPDIFKRKVFPLLDKGEKVFVVVLDNFRYDQWRMLAQEIGDQFDIDEDLYFSILPTATQYARNAIFSGLMPNKIAKMFPDLWVDEDEEEGKNLNEEPLIKTQLDRYRRHDTFSYHKINTSTEADHLIQQLNTLQKNDLNVVVFNFIAMLSHARTESRMVRELANNESAYRSITLSWFRHSVIRDFFRLLAQTDYHLIVTTDHGSIRCTKPVKIIGDRNTNTNLRYKLGKNLGYDSKDLFVVKEPSQAQLPSPNLSTSYVFATGDSFFAYPNNYNYYVSYYRDTFQHGGISMEEMIIPLITMTGKRRS
;
A
#
# COMPACT_ATOMS: atom_id res chain seq x y z
N MET A 1 -12.45 6.30 36.19
CA MET A 1 -11.98 6.46 34.80
C MET A 1 -11.35 7.83 34.70
N THR A 2 -10.15 7.93 34.16
CA THR A 2 -9.47 9.21 33.93
C THR A 2 -10.03 9.87 32.67
N ASN A 3 -10.19 11.20 32.67
CA ASN A 3 -10.69 11.95 31.50
C ASN A 3 -9.62 12.20 30.44
N GLY A 4 -8.39 11.72 30.66
CA GLY A 4 -7.26 11.77 29.72
C GLY A 4 -5.92 11.98 30.43
N GLN A 5 -4.85 11.56 29.77
CA GLN A 5 -3.47 11.73 30.20
C GLN A 5 -2.85 12.95 29.50
N LEU A 6 -2.42 13.93 30.27
CA LEU A 6 -1.88 15.20 29.78
C LEU A 6 -0.39 15.29 30.06
N LEU A 7 0.35 15.84 29.13
CA LEU A 7 1.71 16.34 29.37
C LEU A 7 1.65 17.88 29.36
N TRP A 8 2.13 18.50 30.43
CA TRP A 8 2.28 19.95 30.49
C TRP A 8 3.74 20.33 30.60
N VAL A 9 4.21 21.06 29.62
CA VAL A 9 5.64 21.45 29.48
C VAL A 9 5.75 22.96 29.63
N ASP A 10 6.44 23.42 30.67
CA ASP A 10 6.60 24.83 30.98
C ASP A 10 7.77 24.99 31.97
N ASP A 11 8.68 25.91 31.79
CA ASP A 11 9.81 26.12 32.69
C ASP A 11 9.40 26.77 34.01
N GLU A 12 8.24 27.43 34.05
CA GLU A 12 7.64 28.04 35.23
C GLU A 12 6.60 27.15 35.92
N MET A 13 6.74 25.80 35.88
CA MET A 13 5.74 24.85 36.42
C MET A 13 5.35 25.10 37.88
N GLU A 14 6.23 25.66 38.70
CA GLU A 14 5.93 26.03 40.08
C GLU A 14 4.77 27.02 40.16
N LEU A 15 4.64 27.97 39.22
CA LEU A 15 3.56 28.96 39.16
C LEU A 15 2.24 28.35 38.66
N LEU A 16 2.31 27.22 37.97
CA LEU A 16 1.15 26.54 37.40
C LEU A 16 0.57 25.43 38.25
N LYS A 17 1.11 25.17 39.46
CA LYS A 17 0.61 24.13 40.39
C LYS A 17 -0.89 24.20 40.63
N ALA A 18 -1.45 25.41 40.78
CA ALA A 18 -2.89 25.58 41.00
C ALA A 18 -3.73 25.09 39.80
N HIS A 19 -3.21 25.27 38.58
CA HIS A 19 -3.87 24.81 37.36
C HIS A 19 -3.78 23.28 37.24
N VAL A 20 -2.65 22.69 37.58
CA VAL A 20 -2.47 21.23 37.61
C VAL A 20 -3.47 20.60 38.56
N ILE A 21 -3.54 21.09 39.82
CA ILE A 21 -4.50 20.62 40.84
C ILE A 21 -5.94 20.78 40.34
N PHE A 22 -6.25 21.88 39.64
CA PHE A 22 -7.60 22.09 39.09
C PHE A 22 -7.94 21.02 38.04
N LEU A 23 -7.00 20.69 37.12
CA LEU A 23 -7.20 19.67 36.09
C LEU A 23 -7.29 18.26 36.68
N GLU A 24 -6.47 17.95 37.69
CA GLU A 24 -6.54 16.67 38.41
C GLU A 24 -7.90 16.49 39.11
N LYS A 25 -8.43 17.55 39.75
CA LYS A 25 -9.79 17.55 40.33
C LYS A 25 -10.89 17.37 39.27
N LYS A 26 -10.60 17.70 38.00
CA LYS A 26 -11.50 17.46 36.87
C LYS A 26 -11.33 16.07 36.25
N GLY A 27 -10.48 15.21 36.83
CA GLY A 27 -10.29 13.82 36.43
C GLY A 27 -9.22 13.61 35.34
N TYR A 28 -8.39 14.60 35.06
CA TYR A 28 -7.23 14.43 34.16
C TYR A 28 -6.02 13.98 34.97
N GLU A 29 -5.18 13.16 34.37
CA GLU A 29 -3.86 12.82 34.90
C GLU A 29 -2.81 13.74 34.24
N VAL A 30 -2.16 14.58 35.03
CA VAL A 30 -1.23 15.59 34.50
C VAL A 30 0.20 15.21 34.85
N THR A 31 0.98 14.95 33.80
CA THR A 31 2.44 14.84 33.92
C THR A 31 3.05 16.19 33.55
N THR A 32 4.09 16.59 34.27
CA THR A 32 4.76 17.87 34.05
C THR A 32 6.19 17.68 33.64
N ALA A 33 6.67 18.53 32.72
CA ALA A 33 8.08 18.64 32.33
C ALA A 33 8.50 20.11 32.36
N SER A 34 9.75 20.39 32.72
CA SER A 34 10.27 21.75 32.86
C SER A 34 11.07 22.23 31.64
N ASN A 35 11.24 21.39 30.65
CA ASN A 35 11.96 21.71 29.42
C ASN A 35 11.54 20.78 28.26
N GLY A 36 11.91 21.17 27.03
CA GLY A 36 11.54 20.44 25.83
C GLY A 36 12.19 19.07 25.67
N THR A 37 13.40 18.86 26.19
CA THR A 37 14.09 17.56 26.10
C THR A 37 13.39 16.50 26.92
N ASP A 38 13.10 16.80 28.19
CA ASP A 38 12.33 15.88 29.06
C ASP A 38 10.94 15.57 28.49
N ALA A 39 10.32 16.56 27.82
CA ALA A 39 9.02 16.36 27.17
C ALA A 39 9.09 15.38 26.02
N VAL A 40 10.14 15.45 25.19
CA VAL A 40 10.40 14.51 24.08
C VAL A 40 10.63 13.11 24.63
N ASP A 41 11.51 12.96 25.64
CA ASP A 41 11.81 11.67 26.27
C ASP A 41 10.55 11.02 26.85
N LEU A 42 9.70 11.80 27.53
CA LEU A 42 8.41 11.33 28.05
C LEU A 42 7.44 10.87 26.95
N CYS A 43 7.45 11.54 25.80
CA CYS A 43 6.63 11.13 24.65
C CYS A 43 7.17 9.87 23.94
N GLU A 44 8.47 9.55 24.08
CA GLU A 44 9.05 8.28 23.63
C GLU A 44 8.68 7.11 24.56
N GLU A 45 8.61 7.37 25.89
CA GLU A 45 8.32 6.36 26.88
C GLU A 45 6.82 5.98 26.96
N ARG A 46 5.93 6.95 26.74
CA ARG A 46 4.47 6.75 26.87
C ARG A 46 3.65 7.71 26.01
N SER A 47 2.40 7.34 25.75
CA SER A 47 1.46 8.16 24.99
C SER A 47 0.70 9.15 25.88
N PHE A 48 0.41 10.33 25.34
CA PHE A 48 -0.44 11.35 25.96
C PHE A 48 -1.63 11.67 25.06
N ASP A 49 -2.78 11.98 25.68
CA ASP A 49 -3.98 12.37 24.94
C ASP A 49 -3.90 13.82 24.44
N LEU A 50 -3.11 14.66 25.12
CA LEU A 50 -2.83 16.03 24.70
C LEU A 50 -1.57 16.56 25.40
N VAL A 51 -0.81 17.40 24.70
CA VAL A 51 0.35 18.13 25.22
C VAL A 51 0.04 19.62 25.28
N LEU A 52 0.21 20.24 26.46
CA LEU A 52 0.29 21.69 26.65
C LEU A 52 1.76 22.08 26.65
N LEU A 53 2.16 22.98 25.75
CA LEU A 53 3.57 23.26 25.49
C LEU A 53 3.84 24.76 25.47
N ASP A 54 4.70 25.21 26.40
CA ASP A 54 5.17 26.60 26.37
C ASP A 54 6.14 26.83 25.21
N GLU A 55 6.07 28.04 24.64
CA GLU A 55 6.97 28.45 23.56
C GLU A 55 8.34 28.85 24.09
N GLN A 56 8.38 29.60 25.17
CA GLN A 56 9.61 30.20 25.71
C GLN A 56 10.20 29.35 26.82
N MET A 57 11.03 28.39 26.44
CA MET A 57 11.72 27.52 27.39
C MET A 57 13.24 27.53 27.15
N PRO A 58 14.05 27.35 28.21
CA PRO A 58 15.50 27.21 28.05
C PRO A 58 15.85 25.90 27.35
N GLY A 59 16.81 25.94 26.45
CA GLY A 59 17.25 24.79 25.65
C GLY A 59 16.46 24.67 24.35
N LEU A 60 15.64 23.64 24.23
CA LEU A 60 14.73 23.48 23.07
C LEU A 60 13.55 24.44 23.21
N SER A 61 13.31 25.25 22.18
CA SER A 61 12.11 26.09 22.09
C SER A 61 10.85 25.23 21.97
N GLY A 62 9.67 25.84 22.24
CA GLY A 62 8.39 25.16 22.08
C GLY A 62 8.17 24.68 20.65
N LEU A 63 8.55 25.46 19.62
CA LEU A 63 8.44 25.04 18.21
C LEU A 63 9.33 23.86 17.87
N GLU A 64 10.59 23.86 18.33
CA GLU A 64 11.49 22.70 18.12
C GLU A 64 10.99 21.45 18.85
N THR A 65 10.47 21.62 20.06
CA THR A 65 9.87 20.54 20.84
C THR A 65 8.61 19.98 20.16
N LEU A 66 7.72 20.86 19.65
CA LEU A 66 6.55 20.48 18.85
C LEU A 66 6.94 19.62 17.66
N GLN A 67 7.97 20.05 16.90
CA GLN A 67 8.44 19.32 15.73
C GLN A 67 8.89 17.90 16.08
N ARG A 68 9.63 17.72 17.17
CA ARG A 68 10.09 16.40 17.64
C ARG A 68 8.94 15.54 18.14
N ILE A 69 8.03 16.11 18.96
CA ILE A 69 6.84 15.39 19.44
C ILE A 69 5.99 14.91 18.26
N LYS A 70 5.82 15.76 17.22
CA LYS A 70 5.06 15.38 16.02
C LYS A 70 5.74 14.32 15.16
N GLN A 71 7.06 14.16 15.25
CA GLN A 71 7.78 13.04 14.62
C GLN A 71 7.53 11.73 15.36
N ILE A 72 7.48 11.75 16.70
CA ILE A 72 7.26 10.58 17.55
C ILE A 72 5.76 10.19 17.53
N SER A 73 4.89 11.16 17.77
CA SER A 73 3.44 10.98 17.92
C SER A 73 2.67 11.98 17.04
N PRO A 74 2.57 11.76 15.73
CA PRO A 74 1.90 12.71 14.80
C PRO A 74 0.44 13.00 15.15
N ALA A 75 -0.25 12.04 15.76
CA ALA A 75 -1.68 12.12 16.10
C ALA A 75 -1.94 12.82 17.44
N THR A 76 -0.95 12.95 18.32
CA THR A 76 -1.15 13.61 19.63
C THR A 76 -1.37 15.10 19.43
N PRO A 77 -2.51 15.66 19.87
CA PRO A 77 -2.76 17.08 19.77
C PRO A 77 -1.81 17.87 20.68
N VAL A 78 -1.20 18.91 20.15
CA VAL A 78 -0.32 19.81 20.89
C VAL A 78 -0.96 21.21 20.89
N VAL A 79 -1.14 21.76 22.09
CA VAL A 79 -1.65 23.12 22.31
C VAL A 79 -0.49 23.98 22.78
N MET A 80 -0.17 25.00 22.00
CA MET A 80 0.86 25.95 22.38
C MET A 80 0.33 26.91 23.45
N VAL A 81 1.16 27.19 24.45
CA VAL A 81 0.87 28.17 25.52
C VAL A 81 1.96 29.24 25.44
N THR A 82 1.62 30.49 25.13
CA THR A 82 2.62 31.53 24.85
C THR A 82 2.28 32.86 25.54
N LYS A 83 3.30 33.66 25.84
CA LYS A 83 3.16 35.03 26.37
C LYS A 83 2.98 36.07 25.24
N SER A 84 3.23 35.70 23.99
CA SER A 84 3.29 36.63 22.87
C SER A 84 2.15 36.40 21.88
N GLU A 85 1.56 37.49 21.38
CA GLU A 85 0.66 37.52 20.23
C GLU A 85 1.44 37.71 18.91
N GLU A 86 2.76 37.39 18.86
CA GLU A 86 3.57 37.58 17.68
C GLU A 86 3.06 36.68 16.52
N GLU A 87 2.62 37.35 15.48
CA GLU A 87 2.00 36.78 14.29
C GLU A 87 2.91 35.72 13.63
N ASN A 88 4.22 35.92 13.64
CA ASN A 88 5.22 35.01 13.06
C ASN A 88 5.31 33.65 13.80
N ILE A 89 5.22 33.65 15.13
CA ILE A 89 5.27 32.42 15.94
C ILE A 89 3.99 31.62 15.73
N MET A 90 2.84 32.32 15.68
CA MET A 90 1.54 31.71 15.40
C MET A 90 1.48 31.09 14.01
N GLU A 91 1.97 31.76 12.96
CA GLU A 91 2.03 31.24 11.59
C GLU A 91 2.92 30.01 11.49
N GLN A 92 4.09 30.01 12.13
CA GLN A 92 4.98 28.86 12.17
C GLN A 92 4.36 27.67 12.92
N ALA A 93 3.71 27.92 14.06
CA ALA A 93 3.03 26.89 14.82
C ALA A 93 1.85 26.26 14.06
N ILE A 94 1.06 27.09 13.37
CA ILE A 94 -0.03 26.64 12.49
C ILE A 94 0.54 25.80 11.34
N GLY A 95 1.64 26.22 10.73
CA GLY A 95 2.36 25.46 9.69
C GLY A 95 2.85 24.11 10.17
N GLN A 96 3.13 23.94 11.46
CA GLN A 96 3.51 22.69 12.11
C GLN A 96 2.33 21.86 12.66
N LYS A 97 1.09 22.22 12.33
CA LYS A 97 -0.14 21.51 12.67
C LYS A 97 -0.40 21.42 14.18
N ILE A 98 -0.34 22.54 14.89
CA ILE A 98 -0.84 22.61 16.27
C ILE A 98 -2.36 22.40 16.32
N ALA A 99 -2.85 21.88 17.44
CA ALA A 99 -4.28 21.66 17.67
C ALA A 99 -5.01 22.95 18.09
N ASP A 100 -4.35 23.78 18.91
CA ASP A 100 -4.86 25.07 19.40
C ASP A 100 -3.71 25.87 20.03
N TYR A 101 -3.97 27.13 20.42
CA TYR A 101 -3.04 27.92 21.20
C TYR A 101 -3.76 28.67 22.32
N LEU A 102 -3.04 28.97 23.40
CA LEU A 102 -3.49 29.71 24.57
C LEU A 102 -2.50 30.83 24.88
N ILE A 103 -3.01 31.99 25.26
CA ILE A 103 -2.19 33.15 25.62
C ILE A 103 -2.11 33.27 27.14
N LYS A 104 -0.88 33.38 27.69
CA LYS A 104 -0.67 33.64 29.11
C LYS A 104 -1.07 35.09 29.48
N PRO A 105 -1.73 35.32 30.63
CA PRO A 105 -2.04 34.35 31.67
C PRO A 105 -3.23 33.46 31.33
N VAL A 106 -3.05 32.15 31.40
CA VAL A 106 -4.09 31.18 31.04
C VAL A 106 -5.14 31.02 32.12
N ASN A 107 -6.40 31.07 31.72
CA ASN A 107 -7.51 30.80 32.61
C ASN A 107 -7.77 29.28 32.72
N PRO A 108 -7.88 28.69 33.93
CA PRO A 108 -8.14 27.24 34.09
C PRO A 108 -9.38 26.73 33.34
N ASN A 109 -10.43 27.54 33.23
CA ASN A 109 -11.61 27.16 32.44
C ASN A 109 -11.35 27.17 30.93
N GLN A 110 -10.51 28.09 30.45
CA GLN A 110 -10.11 28.14 29.05
C GLN A 110 -9.28 26.89 28.70
N ILE A 111 -8.32 26.50 29.54
CA ILE A 111 -7.60 25.24 29.40
C ILE A 111 -8.58 24.08 29.35
N LEU A 112 -9.51 23.98 30.27
CA LEU A 112 -10.49 22.88 30.32
C LEU A 112 -11.36 22.82 29.07
N LEU A 113 -11.75 23.95 28.48
CA LEU A 113 -12.51 24.01 27.23
C LEU A 113 -11.65 23.53 26.05
N THR A 114 -10.40 23.96 25.98
CA THR A 114 -9.44 23.53 24.96
C THR A 114 -9.15 22.03 25.06
N LEU A 115 -8.98 21.49 26.27
CA LEU A 115 -8.83 20.05 26.50
C LEU A 115 -10.05 19.27 26.00
N LYS A 116 -11.25 19.67 26.44
CA LYS A 116 -12.50 19.03 26.02
C LYS A 116 -12.66 19.06 24.49
N LYS A 117 -12.40 20.20 23.85
CA LYS A 117 -12.47 20.35 22.40
C LYS A 117 -11.53 19.41 21.67
N ASN A 118 -10.28 19.26 22.15
CA ASN A 118 -9.25 18.52 21.43
C ASN A 118 -9.21 17.03 21.78
N ILE A 119 -9.51 16.63 23.02
CA ILE A 119 -9.56 15.23 23.45
C ILE A 119 -10.87 14.58 23.00
N HIS A 120 -12.02 15.20 23.30
CA HIS A 120 -13.32 14.65 22.90
C HIS A 120 -13.59 14.74 21.39
N ARG A 121 -12.93 15.65 20.67
CA ARG A 121 -13.05 15.69 19.22
C ARG A 121 -12.62 14.36 18.59
N ARG A 122 -11.51 13.78 19.04
CA ARG A 122 -11.02 12.49 18.54
C ARG A 122 -11.98 11.35 18.91
N GLU A 123 -12.52 11.36 20.12
CA GLU A 123 -13.54 10.37 20.54
C GLU A 123 -14.81 10.51 19.70
N ILE A 124 -15.31 11.74 19.51
CA ILE A 124 -16.49 12.02 18.68
C ILE A 124 -16.22 11.64 17.22
N GLU A 125 -15.06 11.96 16.65
CA GLU A 125 -14.70 11.56 15.27
C GLU A 125 -14.64 10.03 15.14
N THR A 126 -14.14 9.33 16.17
CA THR A 126 -14.13 7.86 16.22
C THR A 126 -15.54 7.29 16.30
N GLU A 127 -16.39 7.80 17.20
CA GLU A 127 -17.78 7.36 17.34
C GLU A 127 -18.61 7.63 16.07
N VAL A 128 -18.42 8.81 15.45
CA VAL A 128 -19.07 9.15 14.18
C VAL A 128 -18.65 8.19 13.08
N THR A 129 -17.34 7.91 12.95
CA THR A 129 -16.81 6.97 11.96
C THR A 129 -17.37 5.56 12.15
N GLN A 130 -17.40 5.08 13.39
CA GLN A 130 -17.98 3.77 13.73
C GLN A 130 -19.47 3.70 13.42
N SER A 131 -20.22 4.73 13.78
CA SER A 131 -21.66 4.84 13.49
C SER A 131 -21.93 4.88 11.99
N GLN A 132 -21.15 5.62 11.23
CA GLN A 132 -21.25 5.67 9.76
C GLN A 132 -20.96 4.31 9.13
N TYR A 133 -19.93 3.60 9.58
CA TYR A 133 -19.64 2.26 9.09
C TYR A 133 -20.78 1.29 9.42
N GLN A 134 -21.30 1.32 10.65
CA GLN A 134 -22.41 0.48 11.08
C GLN A 134 -23.66 0.70 10.22
N GLN A 135 -23.97 1.94 9.86
CA GLN A 135 -25.07 2.26 8.93
C GLN A 135 -24.81 1.72 7.53
N GLN A 136 -23.58 1.72 7.07
CA GLN A 136 -23.22 1.23 5.73
C GLN A 136 -22.95 -0.27 5.67
N PHE A 137 -22.80 -0.93 6.80
CA PHE A 137 -22.47 -2.36 6.88
C PHE A 137 -23.39 -3.24 6.02
N GLN A 138 -24.72 -3.07 6.19
CA GLN A 138 -25.69 -3.84 5.42
C GLN A 138 -25.63 -3.51 3.92
N GLN A 139 -25.40 -2.26 3.58
CA GLN A 139 -25.29 -1.82 2.18
C GLN A 139 -24.06 -2.43 1.50
N ILE A 140 -22.92 -2.51 2.21
CA ILE A 140 -21.70 -3.17 1.71
C ILE A 140 -21.96 -4.67 1.52
N ALA A 141 -22.61 -5.33 2.47
CA ALA A 141 -22.95 -6.74 2.36
C ALA A 141 -23.84 -7.01 1.14
N MET A 142 -24.85 -6.18 0.90
CA MET A 142 -25.70 -6.28 -0.30
C MET A 142 -24.89 -6.09 -1.59
N GLN A 143 -24.00 -5.10 -1.62
CA GLN A 143 -23.14 -4.87 -2.78
C GLN A 143 -22.26 -6.07 -3.09
N ILE A 144 -21.67 -6.70 -2.06
CA ILE A 144 -20.86 -7.93 -2.24
C ILE A 144 -21.69 -9.05 -2.87
N MET A 145 -22.92 -9.23 -2.41
CA MET A 145 -23.84 -10.26 -2.93
C MET A 145 -24.30 -9.97 -4.37
N ASP A 146 -24.44 -8.71 -4.73
CA ASP A 146 -24.95 -8.25 -6.02
C ASP A 146 -23.87 -8.07 -7.10
N CYS A 147 -22.59 -8.23 -6.77
CA CYS A 147 -21.50 -8.12 -7.74
C CYS A 147 -21.67 -9.10 -8.91
N ARG A 148 -21.72 -8.57 -10.14
CA ARG A 148 -21.85 -9.34 -11.39
C ARG A 148 -20.72 -9.06 -12.36
N THR A 149 -20.15 -7.87 -12.31
CA THR A 149 -19.12 -7.36 -13.22
C THR A 149 -17.81 -7.12 -12.49
N TRP A 150 -16.73 -7.01 -13.24
CA TRP A 150 -15.43 -6.66 -12.66
C TRP A 150 -15.42 -5.23 -12.08
N GLN A 151 -16.22 -4.33 -12.65
CA GLN A 151 -16.41 -2.97 -12.14
C GLN A 151 -17.04 -2.98 -10.74
N ASP A 152 -18.04 -3.81 -10.51
CA ASP A 152 -18.69 -3.95 -9.20
C ASP A 152 -17.66 -4.36 -8.14
N TRP A 153 -16.77 -5.32 -8.46
CA TRP A 153 -15.71 -5.77 -7.57
C TRP A 153 -14.66 -4.69 -7.30
N VAL A 154 -14.31 -3.87 -8.29
CA VAL A 154 -13.45 -2.71 -8.09
C VAL A 154 -14.07 -1.73 -7.11
N GLU A 155 -15.36 -1.40 -7.25
CA GLU A 155 -16.04 -0.46 -6.35
C GLU A 155 -16.21 -1.02 -4.93
N VAL A 156 -16.54 -2.30 -4.79
CA VAL A 156 -16.57 -2.97 -3.48
C VAL A 156 -15.18 -2.92 -2.82
N TYR A 157 -14.11 -3.23 -3.57
CA TYR A 157 -12.75 -3.23 -3.04
C TYR A 157 -12.32 -1.83 -2.59
N LYS A 158 -12.56 -0.79 -3.40
CA LYS A 158 -12.31 0.61 -3.03
C LYS A 158 -13.03 0.99 -1.74
N ARG A 159 -14.27 0.57 -1.59
CA ARG A 159 -15.09 0.86 -0.41
C ARG A 159 -14.58 0.14 0.85
N LEU A 160 -14.21 -1.13 0.73
CA LEU A 160 -13.62 -1.88 1.83
C LEU A 160 -12.27 -1.29 2.26
N VAL A 161 -11.41 -0.91 1.32
CA VAL A 161 -10.15 -0.23 1.61
C VAL A 161 -10.37 1.13 2.28
N HIS A 162 -11.37 1.91 1.81
CA HIS A 162 -11.73 3.18 2.47
C HIS A 162 -12.04 2.96 3.95
N TRP A 163 -12.91 2.02 4.29
CA TRP A 163 -13.28 1.74 5.67
C TRP A 163 -12.13 1.15 6.48
N GLU A 164 -11.29 0.34 5.87
CA GLU A 164 -10.09 -0.20 6.52
C GLU A 164 -9.13 0.90 6.98
N LEU A 165 -8.94 1.93 6.14
CA LEU A 165 -8.11 3.08 6.48
C LEU A 165 -8.79 3.97 7.54
N GLN A 166 -10.10 4.20 7.45
CA GLN A 166 -10.85 5.01 8.42
C GLN A 166 -10.90 4.35 9.81
N LEU A 167 -11.05 3.03 9.88
CA LEU A 167 -11.13 2.28 11.13
C LEU A 167 -9.76 1.88 11.69
N SER A 168 -8.67 2.10 10.97
CA SER A 168 -7.31 1.66 11.36
C SER A 168 -6.80 2.26 12.67
N SER A 169 -7.33 3.41 13.07
CA SER A 169 -6.99 4.10 14.34
C SER A 169 -7.90 3.69 15.51
N THR A 170 -8.88 2.81 15.26
CA THR A 170 -9.86 2.39 16.27
C THR A 170 -9.63 0.93 16.64
N ASP A 171 -9.35 0.68 17.89
CA ASP A 171 -9.34 -0.69 18.44
C ASP A 171 -10.78 -1.05 18.79
N SER A 172 -11.56 -1.52 17.83
CA SER A 172 -13.00 -1.68 17.98
C SER A 172 -13.54 -2.94 17.32
N GLN A 173 -14.69 -3.38 17.82
CA GLN A 173 -15.52 -4.43 17.23
C GLN A 173 -15.82 -4.18 15.73
N MET A 174 -15.80 -2.92 15.27
CA MET A 174 -16.02 -2.57 13.87
C MET A 174 -14.89 -3.05 12.97
N THR A 175 -13.66 -3.09 13.46
CA THR A 175 -12.51 -3.62 12.73
C THR A 175 -12.67 -5.13 12.44
N ASP A 176 -13.16 -5.88 13.43
CA ASP A 176 -13.45 -7.31 13.27
C ASP A 176 -14.60 -7.54 12.28
N MET A 177 -15.65 -6.74 12.35
CA MET A 177 -16.76 -6.81 11.39
C MET A 177 -16.31 -6.52 9.96
N LEU A 178 -15.43 -5.53 9.77
CA LEU A 178 -14.86 -5.23 8.46
C LEU A 178 -13.97 -6.37 7.95
N ALA A 179 -13.17 -6.99 8.83
CA ALA A 179 -12.35 -8.15 8.47
C ALA A 179 -13.22 -9.31 7.96
N MET A 180 -14.34 -9.59 8.63
CA MET A 180 -15.31 -10.60 8.17
C MET A 180 -15.92 -10.24 6.80
N GLN A 181 -16.28 -8.98 6.56
CA GLN A 181 -16.77 -8.54 5.25
C GLN A 181 -15.73 -8.67 4.15
N LYS A 182 -14.47 -8.36 4.43
CA LYS A 182 -13.36 -8.56 3.48
C LYS A 182 -13.16 -10.03 3.14
N GLU A 183 -13.27 -10.91 4.13
CA GLU A 183 -13.20 -12.36 3.91
C GLU A 183 -14.35 -12.84 3.01
N GLU A 184 -15.59 -12.45 3.30
CA GLU A 184 -16.76 -12.78 2.47
C GLU A 184 -16.61 -12.24 1.04
N ALA A 185 -16.15 -10.99 0.90
CA ALA A 185 -15.89 -10.38 -0.39
C ALA A 185 -14.83 -11.16 -1.18
N ASN A 186 -13.72 -11.57 -0.55
CA ASN A 186 -12.70 -12.37 -1.20
C ASN A 186 -13.19 -13.75 -1.64
N LEU A 187 -14.08 -14.40 -0.87
CA LEU A 187 -14.73 -15.64 -1.29
C LEU A 187 -15.63 -15.44 -2.51
N GLY A 188 -16.41 -14.36 -2.53
CA GLY A 188 -17.25 -13.98 -3.67
C GLY A 188 -16.43 -13.64 -4.91
N PHE A 189 -15.39 -12.83 -4.72
CA PHE A 189 -14.44 -12.45 -5.77
C PHE A 189 -13.74 -13.67 -6.39
N ALA A 190 -13.28 -14.61 -5.57
CA ALA A 190 -12.67 -15.83 -6.08
C ALA A 190 -13.63 -16.65 -6.96
N LYS A 191 -14.91 -16.76 -6.58
CA LYS A 191 -15.93 -17.41 -7.41
C LYS A 191 -16.12 -16.68 -8.74
N PHE A 192 -16.14 -15.36 -8.70
CA PHE A 192 -16.26 -14.51 -9.89
C PHE A 192 -15.05 -14.69 -10.82
N VAL A 193 -13.82 -14.64 -10.30
CA VAL A 193 -12.59 -14.87 -11.07
C VAL A 193 -12.58 -16.27 -11.69
N LYS A 194 -12.86 -17.32 -10.91
CA LYS A 194 -12.95 -18.70 -11.41
C LYS A 194 -13.88 -18.84 -12.62
N LYS A 195 -14.99 -18.11 -12.62
CA LYS A 195 -15.99 -18.17 -13.70
C LYS A 195 -15.54 -17.43 -14.96
N ASN A 196 -14.82 -16.32 -14.82
CA ASN A 196 -14.60 -15.38 -15.92
C ASN A 196 -13.15 -15.33 -16.41
N TYR A 197 -12.17 -15.75 -15.62
CA TYR A 197 -10.74 -15.52 -15.89
C TYR A 197 -10.27 -16.12 -17.22
N LEU A 198 -10.68 -17.35 -17.53
CA LEU A 198 -10.26 -18.00 -18.77
C LEU A 198 -10.78 -17.26 -20.00
N ASP A 199 -11.97 -16.67 -19.94
CA ASP A 199 -12.53 -15.85 -21.01
C ASP A 199 -11.75 -14.52 -21.15
N TRP A 200 -11.31 -13.94 -20.03
CA TRP A 200 -10.52 -12.70 -20.05
C TRP A 200 -9.17 -12.84 -20.72
N VAL A 201 -8.53 -14.00 -20.55
CA VAL A 201 -7.20 -14.27 -21.09
C VAL A 201 -7.23 -15.00 -22.44
N ALA A 202 -8.40 -15.42 -22.89
CA ALA A 202 -8.57 -16.09 -24.18
C ALA A 202 -8.05 -15.20 -25.31
N PRO A 203 -7.37 -15.78 -26.31
CA PRO A 203 -6.96 -15.03 -27.50
C PRO A 203 -8.18 -14.44 -28.21
N ALA A 204 -8.11 -13.15 -28.56
CA ALA A 204 -9.18 -12.53 -29.35
C ALA A 204 -9.34 -13.25 -30.69
N PRO A 205 -10.59 -13.52 -31.16
CA PRO A 205 -10.80 -14.11 -32.46
C PRO A 205 -10.17 -13.25 -33.57
N PRO A 206 -9.62 -13.85 -34.63
CA PRO A 206 -8.88 -13.14 -35.68
C PRO A 206 -9.65 -12.02 -36.40
N GLN A 207 -10.97 -12.03 -36.33
CA GLN A 207 -11.86 -11.10 -37.04
C GLN A 207 -12.61 -10.12 -36.12
N SER A 208 -12.38 -10.12 -34.83
CA SER A 208 -12.93 -9.09 -33.96
C SER A 208 -11.96 -7.91 -33.94
N PRO A 209 -12.28 -6.80 -34.64
CA PRO A 209 -11.60 -5.57 -34.29
C PRO A 209 -11.98 -5.34 -32.82
N TRP A 210 -10.99 -5.31 -31.96
CA TRP A 210 -11.13 -4.80 -30.61
C TRP A 210 -11.51 -3.32 -30.73
N GLN A 211 -12.74 -3.07 -31.14
CA GLN A 211 -13.37 -1.78 -30.97
C GLN A 211 -13.66 -1.66 -29.49
N GLY A 212 -12.93 -0.77 -28.86
CA GLY A 212 -13.05 -0.50 -27.45
C GLY A 212 -14.45 -0.17 -26.97
N GLY A 213 -15.23 -1.21 -26.75
CA GLY A 213 -16.34 -1.19 -25.81
C GLY A 213 -15.76 -1.62 -24.47
N GLY A 214 -15.55 -0.66 -23.56
CA GLY A 214 -14.80 -0.81 -22.33
C GLY A 214 -15.37 -1.76 -21.28
N ASP A 215 -16.33 -2.64 -21.57
CA ASP A 215 -17.11 -3.30 -20.52
C ASP A 215 -16.95 -4.83 -20.44
N ALA A 216 -16.40 -5.50 -21.44
CA ALA A 216 -16.42 -6.97 -21.49
C ALA A 216 -15.37 -7.63 -20.54
N ARG A 217 -14.21 -7.04 -20.34
CA ARG A 217 -13.18 -7.52 -19.42
C ARG A 217 -12.34 -6.37 -18.82
N PRO A 218 -11.72 -6.58 -17.65
CA PRO A 218 -10.81 -5.59 -17.10
C PRO A 218 -9.53 -5.45 -17.94
N LEU A 219 -8.78 -4.35 -17.75
CA LEU A 219 -7.39 -4.29 -18.16
C LEU A 219 -6.59 -5.34 -17.41
N LEU A 220 -5.72 -6.06 -18.12
CA LEU A 220 -4.82 -7.05 -17.56
C LEU A 220 -3.37 -6.62 -17.70
N SER A 221 -2.44 -7.28 -17.03
CA SER A 221 -1.01 -6.96 -17.04
C SER A 221 -0.42 -6.72 -18.45
N PRO A 222 -0.72 -7.51 -19.49
CA PRO A 222 -0.20 -7.27 -20.84
C PRO A 222 -0.74 -6.03 -21.54
N ASP A 223 -1.84 -5.46 -21.05
CA ASP A 223 -2.52 -4.33 -21.70
C ASP A 223 -1.92 -2.96 -21.34
N ILE A 224 -1.15 -2.87 -20.26
CA ILE A 224 -0.77 -1.62 -19.59
C ILE A 224 -0.04 -0.67 -20.55
N PHE A 225 1.04 -1.10 -21.22
CA PHE A 225 1.78 -0.25 -22.13
C PHE A 225 0.90 0.21 -23.30
N LYS A 226 0.19 -0.73 -23.93
CA LYS A 226 -0.66 -0.43 -25.09
C LYS A 226 -1.80 0.55 -24.75
N ARG A 227 -2.36 0.48 -23.54
CA ARG A 227 -3.55 1.24 -23.17
C ARG A 227 -3.26 2.53 -22.40
N LYS A 228 -2.15 2.60 -21.68
CA LYS A 228 -1.83 3.75 -20.81
C LYS A 228 -0.54 4.47 -21.22
N VAL A 229 0.50 3.74 -21.66
CA VAL A 229 1.79 4.34 -22.02
C VAL A 229 1.82 4.84 -23.46
N PHE A 230 1.53 3.98 -24.43
CA PHE A 230 1.66 4.32 -25.85
C PHE A 230 0.77 5.49 -26.28
N PRO A 231 -0.49 5.63 -25.82
CA PRO A 231 -1.31 6.78 -26.17
C PRO A 231 -0.74 8.14 -25.73
N LEU A 232 0.05 8.17 -24.65
CA LEU A 232 0.75 9.38 -24.22
C LEU A 232 1.96 9.66 -25.12
N LEU A 233 2.77 8.65 -25.41
CA LEU A 233 3.89 8.77 -26.34
C LEU A 233 3.44 9.17 -27.74
N ASP A 234 2.28 8.68 -28.23
CA ASP A 234 1.70 9.04 -29.54
C ASP A 234 1.30 10.53 -29.62
N LYS A 235 1.03 11.16 -28.46
CA LYS A 235 0.79 12.60 -28.35
C LYS A 235 2.08 13.42 -28.24
N GLY A 236 3.25 12.77 -28.23
CA GLY A 236 4.54 13.41 -27.99
C GLY A 236 4.82 13.72 -26.52
N GLU A 237 4.02 13.17 -25.62
CA GLU A 237 4.23 13.31 -24.17
C GLU A 237 5.36 12.37 -23.69
N LYS A 238 6.12 12.82 -22.71
CA LYS A 238 7.15 12.00 -22.07
C LYS A 238 6.58 11.25 -20.90
N VAL A 239 7.00 9.99 -20.71
CA VAL A 239 6.41 9.09 -19.72
C VAL A 239 7.47 8.49 -18.80
N PHE A 240 7.23 8.55 -17.49
CA PHE A 240 7.86 7.72 -16.47
C PHE A 240 6.88 6.62 -16.04
N VAL A 241 7.26 5.37 -16.21
CA VAL A 241 6.55 4.22 -15.64
C VAL A 241 7.27 3.82 -14.35
N VAL A 242 6.61 3.98 -13.22
CA VAL A 242 7.13 3.65 -11.89
C VAL A 242 6.42 2.40 -11.39
N VAL A 243 7.12 1.29 -11.31
CA VAL A 243 6.59 0.02 -10.80
C VAL A 243 7.07 -0.16 -9.36
N LEU A 244 6.14 -0.18 -8.41
CA LEU A 244 6.40 -0.53 -7.02
C LEU A 244 6.06 -2.02 -6.85
N ASP A 245 7.06 -2.88 -6.74
CA ASP A 245 6.87 -4.34 -6.66
C ASP A 245 6.03 -4.74 -5.44
N ASN A 246 5.00 -5.56 -5.64
CA ASN A 246 4.12 -6.05 -4.57
C ASN A 246 3.35 -4.94 -3.82
N PHE A 247 2.91 -3.91 -4.54
CA PHE A 247 2.27 -2.73 -3.97
C PHE A 247 0.75 -2.81 -4.03
N ARG A 248 0.07 -2.63 -2.90
CA ARG A 248 -1.38 -2.76 -2.80
C ARG A 248 -2.11 -1.42 -2.92
N TYR A 249 -3.40 -1.50 -3.22
CA TYR A 249 -4.25 -0.31 -3.33
C TYR A 249 -4.40 0.46 -2.00
N ASP A 250 -4.48 -0.22 -0.86
CA ASP A 250 -4.53 0.42 0.46
C ASP A 250 -3.23 1.20 0.78
N GLN A 251 -2.08 0.66 0.37
CA GLN A 251 -0.79 1.34 0.48
C GLN A 251 -0.73 2.56 -0.44
N TRP A 252 -1.25 2.44 -1.68
CA TRP A 252 -1.38 3.58 -2.57
C TRP A 252 -2.22 4.70 -1.96
N ARG A 253 -3.38 4.40 -1.37
CA ARG A 253 -4.26 5.39 -0.76
C ARG A 253 -3.59 6.19 0.36
N MET A 254 -2.69 5.57 1.13
CA MET A 254 -1.87 6.27 2.12
C MET A 254 -0.79 7.14 1.45
N LEU A 255 -0.12 6.60 0.42
CA LEU A 255 0.92 7.31 -0.31
C LEU A 255 0.37 8.56 -1.03
N ALA A 256 -0.82 8.44 -1.63
CA ALA A 256 -1.49 9.52 -2.32
C ALA A 256 -1.74 10.75 -1.43
N GLN A 257 -1.93 10.55 -0.12
CA GLN A 257 -2.06 11.65 0.84
C GLN A 257 -0.76 12.44 1.03
N GLU A 258 0.41 11.77 0.86
CA GLU A 258 1.73 12.40 1.03
C GLU A 258 2.17 13.22 -0.19
N ILE A 259 1.62 12.92 -1.37
CA ILE A 259 2.05 13.55 -2.64
C ILE A 259 0.94 14.32 -3.35
N GLY A 260 -0.30 14.24 -2.85
CA GLY A 260 -1.49 14.78 -3.54
C GLY A 260 -1.49 16.28 -3.77
N ASP A 261 -0.76 17.05 -2.98
CA ASP A 261 -0.57 18.51 -3.17
C ASP A 261 0.34 18.84 -4.35
N GLN A 262 1.20 17.91 -4.78
CA GLN A 262 2.20 18.13 -5.81
C GLN A 262 1.74 17.65 -7.20
N PHE A 263 0.74 16.76 -7.25
CA PHE A 263 0.30 16.13 -8.49
C PHE A 263 -1.20 16.27 -8.72
N ASP A 264 -1.58 16.39 -9.99
CA ASP A 264 -2.91 16.05 -10.47
C ASP A 264 -2.94 14.55 -10.69
N ILE A 265 -3.84 13.86 -10.01
CA ILE A 265 -3.89 12.39 -9.93
C ILE A 265 -5.17 11.88 -10.58
N ASP A 266 -5.02 11.01 -11.58
CA ASP A 266 -6.09 10.17 -12.14
C ASP A 266 -5.90 8.74 -11.65
N GLU A 267 -6.82 8.28 -10.79
CA GLU A 267 -6.73 7.02 -10.09
C GLU A 267 -7.60 5.95 -10.78
N ASP A 268 -6.93 4.92 -11.29
CA ASP A 268 -7.56 3.75 -11.89
C ASP A 268 -6.99 2.47 -11.26
N LEU A 269 -7.67 1.35 -11.44
CA LEU A 269 -7.25 0.02 -11.03
C LEU A 269 -7.29 -0.93 -12.21
N TYR A 270 -6.43 -1.94 -12.21
CA TYR A 270 -6.41 -3.00 -13.20
C TYR A 270 -6.26 -4.37 -12.54
N PHE A 271 -6.39 -5.43 -13.31
CA PHE A 271 -6.29 -6.79 -12.80
C PHE A 271 -4.95 -7.43 -13.17
N SER A 272 -4.20 -7.83 -12.15
CA SER A 272 -3.02 -8.68 -12.37
C SER A 272 -3.43 -10.04 -12.92
N ILE A 273 -2.60 -10.59 -13.81
CA ILE A 273 -2.79 -11.95 -14.30
C ILE A 273 -2.41 -12.98 -13.24
N LEU A 274 -2.88 -14.22 -13.41
CA LEU A 274 -2.49 -15.38 -12.61
C LEU A 274 -1.31 -16.11 -13.25
N PRO A 275 -0.36 -16.59 -12.43
CA PRO A 275 -0.16 -16.32 -11.01
C PRO A 275 0.10 -14.84 -10.74
N THR A 276 -0.43 -14.31 -9.64
CA THR A 276 -0.11 -12.96 -9.16
C THR A 276 1.30 -12.95 -8.56
N ALA A 277 2.28 -13.14 -9.42
CA ALA A 277 3.68 -13.29 -9.07
C ALA A 277 4.56 -12.54 -10.08
N THR A 278 5.67 -11.99 -9.59
CA THR A 278 6.56 -11.10 -10.33
C THR A 278 7.00 -11.69 -11.67
N GLN A 279 7.42 -12.96 -11.69
CA GLN A 279 7.86 -13.64 -12.91
C GLN A 279 6.80 -13.62 -14.03
N TYR A 280 5.53 -13.81 -13.68
CA TYR A 280 4.43 -13.85 -14.64
C TYR A 280 3.89 -12.46 -14.95
N ALA A 281 3.47 -11.74 -13.93
CA ALA A 281 2.75 -10.49 -14.08
C ALA A 281 3.64 -9.35 -14.60
N ARG A 282 4.85 -9.17 -14.06
CA ARG A 282 5.74 -8.09 -14.47
C ARG A 282 6.31 -8.33 -15.88
N ASN A 283 6.71 -9.55 -16.19
CA ASN A 283 7.13 -9.89 -17.52
C ASN A 283 6.00 -9.71 -18.55
N ALA A 284 4.75 -9.94 -18.17
CA ALA A 284 3.61 -9.66 -19.02
C ALA A 284 3.39 -8.16 -19.24
N ILE A 285 3.56 -7.31 -18.21
CA ILE A 285 3.52 -5.85 -18.35
C ILE A 285 4.57 -5.39 -19.37
N PHE A 286 5.82 -5.81 -19.18
CA PHE A 286 6.96 -5.33 -19.97
C PHE A 286 7.03 -5.89 -21.38
N SER A 287 6.55 -7.09 -21.60
CA SER A 287 6.47 -7.67 -22.93
C SER A 287 5.17 -7.33 -23.66
N GLY A 288 4.09 -6.97 -22.96
CA GLY A 288 2.74 -6.86 -23.55
C GLY A 288 2.19 -8.19 -24.06
N LEU A 289 2.64 -9.31 -23.47
CA LEU A 289 2.27 -10.68 -23.86
C LEU A 289 1.91 -11.51 -22.63
N MET A 290 1.04 -12.47 -22.82
CA MET A 290 0.79 -13.50 -21.80
C MET A 290 1.99 -14.45 -21.67
N PRO A 291 2.24 -15.03 -20.48
CA PRO A 291 3.44 -15.84 -20.18
C PRO A 291 3.73 -16.96 -21.19
N ASN A 292 2.71 -17.69 -21.64
CA ASN A 292 2.88 -18.74 -22.64
C ASN A 292 3.41 -18.19 -24.00
N LYS A 293 2.99 -16.98 -24.38
CA LYS A 293 3.50 -16.32 -25.59
C LYS A 293 4.93 -15.83 -25.41
N ILE A 294 5.29 -15.33 -24.24
CA ILE A 294 6.67 -14.93 -23.93
C ILE A 294 7.58 -16.14 -24.09
N ALA A 295 7.26 -17.26 -23.42
CA ALA A 295 8.03 -18.49 -23.45
C ALA A 295 8.20 -19.06 -24.87
N LYS A 296 7.18 -18.92 -25.74
CA LYS A 296 7.23 -19.41 -27.14
C LYS A 296 7.97 -18.48 -28.10
N MET A 297 7.76 -17.16 -27.96
CA MET A 297 8.33 -16.18 -28.89
C MET A 297 9.75 -15.75 -28.52
N PHE A 298 10.04 -15.76 -27.23
CA PHE A 298 11.30 -15.30 -26.66
C PHE A 298 11.82 -16.30 -25.62
N PRO A 299 12.12 -17.55 -26.00
CA PRO A 299 12.53 -18.59 -25.06
C PRO A 299 13.78 -18.22 -24.27
N ASP A 300 14.69 -17.43 -24.86
CA ASP A 300 15.90 -16.97 -24.17
C ASP A 300 15.62 -15.87 -23.10
N LEU A 301 14.43 -15.28 -23.10
CA LEU A 301 14.01 -14.25 -22.13
C LEU A 301 13.03 -14.79 -21.08
N TRP A 302 12.54 -16.02 -21.25
CA TRP A 302 11.70 -16.70 -20.29
C TRP A 302 12.54 -17.68 -19.47
N VAL A 303 12.39 -17.64 -18.16
CA VAL A 303 13.02 -18.57 -17.22
C VAL A 303 11.94 -19.43 -16.60
N ASP A 304 12.09 -20.74 -16.66
CA ASP A 304 11.09 -21.70 -16.13
C ASP A 304 11.05 -21.68 -14.59
N GLU A 305 9.95 -22.17 -14.03
CA GLU A 305 9.66 -22.13 -12.59
C GLU A 305 10.65 -22.92 -11.74
N ASP A 306 11.22 -23.96 -12.27
CA ASP A 306 12.22 -24.84 -11.65
C ASP A 306 13.64 -24.27 -11.63
N GLU A 307 13.90 -23.21 -12.37
CA GLU A 307 15.16 -22.46 -12.31
C GLU A 307 15.22 -21.64 -11.01
N GLU A 308 16.31 -21.74 -10.28
CA GLU A 308 16.47 -21.03 -9.00
C GLU A 308 16.75 -19.54 -9.18
N GLU A 309 17.40 -19.15 -10.27
CA GLU A 309 17.85 -17.77 -10.53
C GLU A 309 17.37 -17.25 -11.89
N GLY A 310 17.42 -15.95 -12.08
CA GLY A 310 17.24 -15.31 -13.39
C GLY A 310 15.81 -14.95 -13.79
N LYS A 311 14.80 -15.29 -13.01
CA LYS A 311 13.37 -15.12 -13.37
C LYS A 311 12.96 -13.69 -13.71
N ASN A 312 13.68 -12.68 -13.23
CA ASN A 312 13.38 -11.25 -13.41
C ASN A 312 14.59 -10.44 -13.86
N LEU A 313 15.51 -11.06 -14.62
CA LEU A 313 16.70 -10.38 -15.16
C LEU A 313 16.50 -9.84 -16.58
N ASN A 314 15.46 -10.29 -17.28
CA ASN A 314 15.23 -9.97 -18.69
C ASN A 314 14.17 -8.87 -18.91
N GLU A 315 13.90 -8.05 -17.91
CA GLU A 315 12.84 -7.02 -17.95
C GLU A 315 13.09 -5.95 -19.02
N GLU A 316 14.30 -5.41 -19.09
CA GLU A 316 14.69 -4.43 -20.12
C GLU A 316 14.61 -5.00 -21.56
N PRO A 317 15.18 -6.18 -21.88
CA PRO A 317 14.97 -6.82 -23.17
C PRO A 317 13.49 -7.06 -23.51
N LEU A 318 12.65 -7.39 -22.55
CA LEU A 318 11.20 -7.58 -22.77
C LEU A 318 10.51 -6.27 -23.16
N ILE A 319 10.85 -5.14 -22.52
CA ILE A 319 10.36 -3.81 -22.92
C ILE A 319 10.77 -3.52 -24.37
N LYS A 320 12.04 -3.76 -24.69
CA LYS A 320 12.55 -3.56 -26.04
C LYS A 320 11.77 -4.38 -27.07
N THR A 321 11.54 -5.68 -26.81
CA THR A 321 10.74 -6.52 -27.72
C THR A 321 9.31 -6.01 -27.90
N GLN A 322 8.73 -5.40 -26.85
CA GLN A 322 7.40 -4.81 -26.94
C GLN A 322 7.41 -3.58 -27.85
N LEU A 323 8.36 -2.64 -27.65
CA LEU A 323 8.51 -1.46 -28.49
C LEU A 323 8.74 -1.86 -29.96
N ASP A 324 9.64 -2.80 -30.23
CA ASP A 324 9.96 -3.29 -31.58
C ASP A 324 8.73 -3.92 -32.29
N ARG A 325 7.92 -4.72 -31.56
CA ARG A 325 6.68 -5.31 -32.12
C ARG A 325 5.63 -4.27 -32.50
N TYR A 326 5.58 -3.15 -31.77
CA TYR A 326 4.71 -2.01 -32.11
C TYR A 326 5.38 -1.02 -33.07
N ARG A 327 6.58 -1.32 -33.60
CA ARG A 327 7.37 -0.47 -34.52
C ARG A 327 7.61 0.92 -33.92
N ARG A 328 7.86 0.97 -32.62
CA ARG A 328 8.13 2.19 -31.89
C ARG A 328 9.64 2.47 -31.86
N HIS A 329 9.98 3.75 -31.99
CA HIS A 329 11.37 4.24 -31.98
C HIS A 329 11.62 5.19 -30.81
N ASP A 330 10.73 5.17 -29.80
CA ASP A 330 10.87 5.98 -28.61
C ASP A 330 12.19 5.64 -27.90
N THR A 331 12.90 6.68 -27.48
CA THR A 331 14.09 6.51 -26.64
C THR A 331 13.66 6.08 -25.24
N PHE A 332 14.23 5.00 -24.72
CA PHE A 332 13.84 4.51 -23.39
C PHE A 332 15.04 4.14 -22.51
N SER A 333 14.81 4.12 -21.21
CA SER A 333 15.72 3.55 -20.22
C SER A 333 14.95 2.66 -19.24
N TYR A 334 15.70 1.74 -18.63
CA TYR A 334 15.19 0.85 -17.58
C TYR A 334 16.10 0.89 -16.37
N HIS A 335 15.52 1.01 -15.17
CA HIS A 335 16.25 1.04 -13.90
C HIS A 335 15.55 0.15 -12.88
N LYS A 336 16.31 -0.69 -12.19
CA LYS A 336 15.84 -1.55 -11.10
C LYS A 336 16.52 -1.12 -9.80
N ILE A 337 15.74 -0.78 -8.80
CA ILE A 337 16.20 -0.20 -7.56
C ILE A 337 15.94 -1.18 -6.40
N ASN A 338 17.01 -1.74 -5.88
CA ASN A 338 16.99 -2.66 -4.74
C ASN A 338 17.58 -2.02 -3.48
N THR A 339 18.40 -0.97 -3.65
CA THR A 339 19.15 -0.33 -2.56
C THR A 339 18.98 1.19 -2.58
N SER A 340 19.22 1.85 -1.44
CA SER A 340 19.23 3.31 -1.35
C SER A 340 20.29 3.95 -2.25
N THR A 341 21.45 3.30 -2.40
CA THR A 341 22.53 3.79 -3.26
C THR A 341 22.10 3.82 -4.72
N GLU A 342 21.41 2.79 -5.22
CA GLU A 342 20.85 2.78 -6.58
C GLU A 342 19.80 3.88 -6.77
N ALA A 343 18.98 4.15 -5.75
CA ALA A 343 18.02 5.23 -5.77
C ALA A 343 18.68 6.62 -5.81
N ASP A 344 19.78 6.83 -5.06
CA ASP A 344 20.58 8.06 -5.10
C ASP A 344 21.20 8.27 -6.49
N HIS A 345 21.73 7.21 -7.11
CA HIS A 345 22.23 7.24 -8.48
C HIS A 345 21.15 7.62 -9.50
N LEU A 346 19.94 7.08 -9.35
CA LEU A 346 18.80 7.41 -10.20
C LEU A 346 18.49 8.92 -10.15
N ILE A 347 18.45 9.51 -8.94
CA ILE A 347 18.23 10.95 -8.78
C ILE A 347 19.32 11.78 -9.44
N GLN A 348 20.58 11.41 -9.28
CA GLN A 348 21.71 12.11 -9.89
C GLN A 348 21.64 12.08 -11.42
N GLN A 349 21.09 11.01 -12.00
CA GLN A 349 20.92 10.84 -13.44
C GLN A 349 19.64 11.48 -13.99
N LEU A 350 18.75 12.03 -13.18
CA LEU A 350 17.43 12.49 -13.60
C LEU A 350 17.48 13.47 -14.78
N ASN A 351 18.45 14.41 -14.80
CA ASN A 351 18.66 15.33 -15.92
C ASN A 351 19.00 14.63 -17.25
N THR A 352 19.67 13.50 -17.18
CA THR A 352 19.98 12.69 -18.38
C THR A 352 18.75 11.92 -18.82
N LEU A 353 18.00 11.37 -17.87
CA LEU A 353 16.77 10.62 -18.12
C LEU A 353 15.67 11.49 -18.74
N GLN A 354 15.67 12.80 -18.46
CA GLN A 354 14.73 13.74 -19.07
C GLN A 354 14.89 13.89 -20.60
N LYS A 355 15.95 13.35 -21.18
CA LYS A 355 16.13 13.29 -22.65
C LYS A 355 15.36 12.17 -23.32
N ASN A 356 15.00 11.13 -22.56
CA ASN A 356 14.25 9.98 -23.09
C ASN A 356 12.75 10.29 -23.18
N ASP A 357 12.09 9.63 -24.11
CA ASP A 357 10.64 9.65 -24.26
C ASP A 357 9.95 8.79 -23.17
N LEU A 358 10.57 7.67 -22.84
CA LEU A 358 10.09 6.69 -21.88
C LEU A 358 11.19 6.31 -20.88
N ASN A 359 10.88 6.38 -19.60
CA ASN A 359 11.74 5.81 -18.56
C ASN A 359 10.92 4.83 -17.71
N VAL A 360 11.48 3.67 -17.46
CA VAL A 360 10.86 2.63 -16.63
C VAL A 360 11.73 2.40 -15.40
N VAL A 361 11.13 2.52 -14.24
CA VAL A 361 11.80 2.36 -12.94
C VAL A 361 11.04 1.36 -12.09
N VAL A 362 11.74 0.37 -11.55
CA VAL A 362 11.19 -0.65 -10.65
C VAL A 362 11.79 -0.48 -9.26
N PHE A 363 10.95 -0.37 -8.23
CA PHE A 363 11.36 -0.34 -6.82
C PHE A 363 10.92 -1.63 -6.13
N ASN A 364 11.87 -2.38 -5.60
CA ASN A 364 11.63 -3.70 -4.99
C ASN A 364 11.46 -3.68 -3.46
N PHE A 365 11.44 -2.51 -2.80
CA PHE A 365 11.43 -2.43 -1.34
C PHE A 365 10.28 -3.19 -0.68
N ILE A 366 9.05 -3.04 -1.18
CA ILE A 366 7.87 -3.65 -0.55
C ILE A 366 7.88 -5.17 -0.69
N ALA A 367 8.34 -5.68 -1.84
CA ALA A 367 8.57 -7.10 -2.03
C ALA A 367 9.63 -7.61 -1.04
N MET A 368 10.75 -6.90 -0.90
CA MET A 368 11.80 -7.24 0.06
C MET A 368 11.30 -7.23 1.51
N LEU A 369 10.45 -6.27 1.88
CA LEU A 369 9.82 -6.22 3.21
C LEU A 369 8.92 -7.44 3.44
N SER A 370 8.14 -7.85 2.45
CA SER A 370 7.28 -9.03 2.52
C SER A 370 8.09 -10.32 2.70
N HIS A 371 9.19 -10.47 1.97
CA HIS A 371 10.12 -11.61 2.12
C HIS A 371 10.82 -11.59 3.48
N ALA A 372 11.39 -10.45 3.87
CA ALA A 372 12.06 -10.29 5.17
C ALA A 372 11.11 -10.61 6.34
N ARG A 373 9.83 -10.25 6.22
CA ARG A 373 8.81 -10.60 7.23
C ARG A 373 8.60 -12.11 7.35
N THR A 374 8.67 -12.83 6.25
CA THR A 374 8.56 -14.30 6.26
C THR A 374 9.78 -14.96 6.91
N GLU A 375 10.98 -14.42 6.66
CA GLU A 375 12.26 -14.99 7.08
C GLU A 375 12.73 -14.51 8.46
N SER A 376 12.43 -13.24 8.83
CA SER A 376 12.91 -12.61 10.06
C SER A 376 11.81 -12.50 11.11
N ARG A 377 12.06 -13.09 12.30
CA ARG A 377 11.14 -12.98 13.44
C ARG A 377 10.93 -11.54 13.88
N MET A 378 11.97 -10.72 13.89
CA MET A 378 11.90 -9.31 14.27
C MET A 378 10.97 -8.53 13.33
N VAL A 379 11.15 -8.67 12.02
CA VAL A 379 10.30 -8.00 11.02
C VAL A 379 8.86 -8.50 11.12
N ARG A 380 8.64 -9.77 11.45
CA ARG A 380 7.31 -10.34 11.67
C ARG A 380 6.60 -9.72 12.87
N GLU A 381 7.32 -9.45 13.96
CA GLU A 381 6.78 -8.79 15.13
C GLU A 381 6.46 -7.31 14.85
N LEU A 382 7.28 -6.61 14.08
CA LEU A 382 7.05 -5.21 13.68
C LEU A 382 5.88 -5.04 12.70
N ALA A 383 5.69 -5.98 11.78
CA ALA A 383 4.63 -5.96 10.76
C ALA A 383 3.58 -7.05 11.03
N ASN A 384 3.08 -7.16 12.25
CA ASN A 384 2.26 -8.27 12.72
C ASN A 384 0.80 -8.26 12.21
N ASN A 385 0.34 -7.14 11.67
CA ASN A 385 -1.00 -6.97 11.13
C ASN A 385 -1.03 -6.03 9.93
N GLU A 386 -2.20 -5.86 9.32
CA GLU A 386 -2.41 -5.01 8.14
C GLU A 386 -2.03 -3.55 8.37
N SER A 387 -2.43 -2.99 9.52
CA SER A 387 -2.13 -1.59 9.85
C SER A 387 -0.63 -1.35 10.05
N ALA A 388 0.05 -2.25 10.75
CA ALA A 388 1.50 -2.19 10.94
C ALA A 388 2.26 -2.33 9.60
N TYR A 389 1.82 -3.24 8.73
CA TYR A 389 2.42 -3.41 7.39
C TYR A 389 2.29 -2.14 6.55
N ARG A 390 1.12 -1.49 6.56
CA ARG A 390 0.92 -0.19 5.90
C ARG A 390 1.78 0.92 6.51
N SER A 391 1.88 0.98 7.83
CA SER A 391 2.66 2.01 8.53
C SER A 391 4.14 1.92 8.20
N ILE A 392 4.71 0.72 8.12
CA ILE A 392 6.11 0.52 7.71
C ILE A 392 6.31 0.97 6.25
N THR A 393 5.38 0.65 5.35
CA THR A 393 5.45 1.11 3.95
C THR A 393 5.43 2.63 3.87
N LEU A 394 4.56 3.30 4.62
CA LEU A 394 4.49 4.76 4.66
C LEU A 394 5.75 5.38 5.28
N SER A 395 6.28 4.80 6.35
CA SER A 395 7.53 5.23 6.98
C SER A 395 8.71 5.12 6.01
N TRP A 396 8.80 4.01 5.29
CA TRP A 396 9.80 3.86 4.24
C TRP A 396 9.69 4.97 3.20
N PHE A 397 8.49 5.22 2.68
CA PHE A 397 8.28 6.27 1.69
C PHE A 397 8.74 7.64 2.20
N ARG A 398 8.34 8.02 3.42
CA ARG A 398 8.67 9.32 4.03
C ARG A 398 10.16 9.55 4.23
N HIS A 399 10.92 8.47 4.52
CA HIS A 399 12.33 8.54 4.88
C HIS A 399 13.26 8.01 3.78
N SER A 400 12.73 7.60 2.64
CA SER A 400 13.52 7.12 1.52
C SER A 400 13.66 8.15 0.41
N VAL A 401 14.65 7.92 -0.43
CA VAL A 401 14.96 8.71 -1.63
C VAL A 401 13.79 8.76 -2.62
N ILE A 402 12.87 7.80 -2.58
CA ILE A 402 11.70 7.76 -3.49
C ILE A 402 10.77 8.97 -3.31
N ARG A 403 10.65 9.51 -2.09
CA ARG A 403 9.91 10.75 -1.85
C ARG A 403 10.52 11.92 -2.60
N ASP A 404 11.85 12.06 -2.53
CA ASP A 404 12.58 13.10 -3.25
C ASP A 404 12.50 12.90 -4.77
N PHE A 405 12.53 11.65 -5.24
CA PHE A 405 12.33 11.30 -6.63
C PHE A 405 10.96 11.77 -7.14
N PHE A 406 9.87 11.49 -6.42
CA PHE A 406 8.54 12.01 -6.79
C PHE A 406 8.48 13.53 -6.76
N ARG A 407 9.07 14.17 -5.74
CA ARG A 407 9.11 15.64 -5.64
C ARG A 407 9.84 16.29 -6.82
N LEU A 408 10.91 15.68 -7.28
CA LEU A 408 11.65 16.18 -8.46
C LEU A 408 10.86 15.94 -9.74
N LEU A 409 10.21 14.79 -9.91
CA LEU A 409 9.35 14.52 -11.06
C LEU A 409 8.14 15.43 -11.13
N ALA A 410 7.60 15.89 -10.00
CA ALA A 410 6.51 16.86 -9.97
C ALA A 410 6.89 18.22 -10.59
N GLN A 411 8.19 18.50 -10.74
CA GLN A 411 8.70 19.72 -11.35
C GLN A 411 9.01 19.58 -12.84
N THR A 412 8.74 18.41 -13.41
CA THR A 412 8.98 18.09 -14.83
C THR A 412 7.67 18.04 -15.61
N ASP A 413 7.77 18.04 -16.95
CA ASP A 413 6.62 17.86 -17.84
C ASP A 413 6.29 16.38 -18.11
N TYR A 414 6.83 15.44 -17.31
CA TYR A 414 6.55 14.02 -17.48
C TYR A 414 5.15 13.64 -16.99
N HIS A 415 4.50 12.77 -17.74
CA HIS A 415 3.39 11.96 -17.26
C HIS A 415 3.94 10.75 -16.49
N LEU A 416 3.53 10.59 -15.25
CA LEU A 416 3.91 9.44 -14.44
C LEU A 416 2.80 8.40 -14.48
N ILE A 417 3.16 7.15 -14.75
CA ILE A 417 2.29 5.99 -14.57
C ILE A 417 2.86 5.20 -13.42
N VAL A 418 2.20 5.29 -12.25
CA VAL A 418 2.58 4.54 -11.05
C VAL A 418 1.71 3.31 -10.95
N THR A 419 2.35 2.16 -10.87
CA THR A 419 1.67 0.87 -10.86
C THR A 419 2.46 -0.19 -10.08
N THR A 420 1.96 -1.40 -10.07
CA THR A 420 2.59 -2.60 -9.52
C THR A 420 2.30 -3.78 -10.44
N ASP A 421 2.98 -4.88 -10.26
CA ASP A 421 2.73 -6.13 -10.97
C ASP A 421 1.67 -7.00 -10.28
N HIS A 422 1.63 -6.99 -8.96
CA HIS A 422 0.65 -7.68 -8.11
C HIS A 422 0.65 -7.07 -6.71
N GLY A 423 -0.33 -7.43 -5.90
CA GLY A 423 -0.30 -7.17 -4.47
C GLY A 423 -0.05 -8.44 -3.66
N SER A 424 -0.39 -8.41 -2.39
CA SER A 424 -0.27 -9.55 -1.46
C SER A 424 -1.40 -9.56 -0.45
N ILE A 425 -1.69 -10.74 0.09
CA ILE A 425 -2.70 -10.95 1.12
C ILE A 425 -2.08 -11.59 2.36
N ARG A 426 -2.55 -11.22 3.54
CA ARG A 426 -2.21 -11.89 4.79
C ARG A 426 -2.87 -13.27 4.84
N CYS A 427 -2.06 -14.32 4.89
CA CYS A 427 -2.53 -15.70 4.83
C CYS A 427 -2.84 -16.25 6.22
N THR A 428 -4.03 -16.80 6.42
CA THR A 428 -4.46 -17.37 7.71
C THR A 428 -4.92 -18.81 7.63
N LYS A 429 -5.41 -19.29 6.46
CA LYS A 429 -6.06 -20.60 6.27
C LYS A 429 -5.15 -21.57 5.51
N PRO A 430 -4.58 -22.58 6.19
CA PRO A 430 -3.74 -23.58 5.54
C PRO A 430 -4.57 -24.57 4.74
N VAL A 431 -4.11 -24.89 3.53
CA VAL A 431 -4.65 -25.94 2.66
C VAL A 431 -3.56 -26.97 2.40
N LYS A 432 -3.86 -28.25 2.67
CA LYS A 432 -2.92 -29.34 2.36
C LYS A 432 -2.79 -29.51 0.87
N ILE A 433 -1.55 -29.65 0.40
CA ILE A 433 -1.24 -30.00 -0.97
C ILE A 433 -0.20 -31.09 -1.02
N ILE A 434 -0.39 -32.05 -1.93
CA ILE A 434 0.56 -33.11 -2.23
C ILE A 434 1.06 -32.85 -3.65
N GLY A 435 2.37 -32.85 -3.82
CA GLY A 435 3.03 -32.69 -5.11
C GLY A 435 4.31 -33.50 -5.16
N ASP A 436 4.87 -33.64 -6.35
CA ASP A 436 6.17 -34.27 -6.55
C ASP A 436 7.33 -33.32 -6.17
N ARG A 437 8.57 -33.80 -6.32
CA ARG A 437 9.77 -33.01 -5.97
C ARG A 437 9.98 -31.77 -6.84
N ASN A 438 9.36 -31.72 -8.01
CA ASN A 438 9.48 -30.62 -8.96
C ASN A 438 8.35 -29.60 -8.81
N THR A 439 7.49 -29.74 -7.79
CA THR A 439 6.45 -28.76 -7.48
C THR A 439 7.09 -27.51 -6.89
N ASN A 440 6.73 -26.35 -7.41
CA ASN A 440 7.27 -25.07 -6.96
C ASN A 440 7.02 -24.78 -5.47
N THR A 441 7.81 -23.90 -4.89
CA THR A 441 7.77 -23.59 -3.45
C THR A 441 6.77 -22.51 -3.06
N ASN A 442 6.19 -21.79 -4.02
CA ASN A 442 5.24 -20.70 -3.73
C ASN A 442 4.05 -21.18 -2.88
N LEU A 443 3.57 -20.32 -1.98
CA LEU A 443 2.52 -20.65 -1.02
C LEU A 443 1.09 -20.39 -1.54
N ARG A 444 0.95 -19.62 -2.62
CA ARG A 444 -0.35 -19.21 -3.13
C ARG A 444 -0.72 -19.88 -4.47
N TYR A 445 0.25 -20.43 -5.17
CA TYR A 445 -0.01 -21.28 -6.35
C TYR A 445 0.96 -22.44 -6.40
N LYS A 446 0.52 -23.51 -7.04
CA LYS A 446 1.35 -24.69 -7.30
C LYS A 446 1.29 -25.05 -8.77
N LEU A 447 2.45 -25.37 -9.29
CA LEU A 447 2.67 -25.90 -10.62
C LEU A 447 3.31 -27.28 -10.49
N GLY A 448 2.71 -28.29 -11.06
CA GLY A 448 3.24 -29.65 -10.97
C GLY A 448 2.36 -30.69 -11.63
N LYS A 449 2.82 -31.95 -11.56
CA LYS A 449 2.07 -33.13 -12.02
C LYS A 449 1.34 -33.77 -10.84
N ASN A 450 0.17 -34.34 -11.11
CA ASN A 450 -0.59 -35.14 -10.13
C ASN A 450 -0.75 -34.43 -8.78
N LEU A 451 -1.05 -33.14 -8.78
CA LEU A 451 -1.25 -32.38 -7.57
C LEU A 451 -2.50 -32.90 -6.83
N GLY A 452 -2.33 -33.29 -5.56
CA GLY A 452 -3.41 -33.72 -4.67
C GLY A 452 -3.74 -32.62 -3.66
N TYR A 453 -5.03 -32.31 -3.48
CA TYR A 453 -5.52 -31.27 -2.57
C TYR A 453 -6.93 -31.57 -2.08
N ASP A 454 -7.28 -31.11 -0.89
CA ASP A 454 -8.54 -31.43 -0.21
C ASP A 454 -9.61 -30.32 -0.35
N SER A 455 -9.28 -29.15 -0.93
CA SER A 455 -10.21 -28.02 -0.95
C SER A 455 -10.92 -27.87 -2.29
N LYS A 456 -12.25 -27.70 -2.23
CA LYS A 456 -13.11 -27.37 -3.39
C LYS A 456 -13.02 -25.89 -3.78
N ASP A 457 -12.45 -25.05 -2.91
CA ASP A 457 -12.41 -23.60 -3.10
C ASP A 457 -11.22 -23.12 -3.93
N LEU A 458 -10.31 -24.02 -4.28
CA LEU A 458 -9.16 -23.74 -5.13
C LEU A 458 -9.58 -23.49 -6.59
N PHE A 459 -8.78 -22.71 -7.30
CA PHE A 459 -8.89 -22.57 -8.75
C PHE A 459 -7.87 -23.49 -9.44
N VAL A 460 -8.36 -24.43 -10.21
CA VAL A 460 -7.53 -25.46 -10.86
C VAL A 460 -7.56 -25.25 -12.37
N VAL A 461 -6.39 -25.08 -12.96
CA VAL A 461 -6.17 -25.02 -14.41
C VAL A 461 -5.45 -26.30 -14.85
N LYS A 462 -6.21 -27.25 -15.33
CA LYS A 462 -5.68 -28.56 -15.78
C LYS A 462 -4.91 -28.47 -17.09
N GLU A 463 -5.32 -27.55 -17.96
CA GLU A 463 -4.68 -27.26 -19.23
C GLU A 463 -4.12 -25.83 -19.19
N PRO A 464 -2.83 -25.65 -18.87
CA PRO A 464 -2.22 -24.33 -18.71
C PRO A 464 -2.41 -23.40 -19.91
N SER A 465 -2.49 -23.95 -21.12
CA SER A 465 -2.72 -23.22 -22.37
C SER A 465 -4.04 -22.43 -22.37
N GLN A 466 -5.08 -22.90 -21.66
CA GLN A 466 -6.37 -22.20 -21.54
C GLN A 466 -6.23 -20.89 -20.76
N ALA A 467 -5.32 -20.86 -19.77
CA ALA A 467 -4.98 -19.67 -19.02
C ALA A 467 -3.77 -18.92 -19.61
N GLN A 468 -3.33 -19.30 -20.80
CA GLN A 468 -2.13 -18.78 -21.46
C GLN A 468 -0.84 -18.85 -20.60
N LEU A 469 -0.73 -19.93 -19.83
CA LEU A 469 0.42 -20.23 -18.99
C LEU A 469 1.36 -21.23 -19.68
N PRO A 470 2.67 -21.13 -19.44
CA PRO A 470 3.62 -22.11 -19.95
C PRO A 470 3.43 -23.46 -19.25
N SER A 471 3.75 -24.51 -20.00
CA SER A 471 3.66 -25.88 -19.49
C SER A 471 4.96 -26.62 -19.82
N PRO A 472 5.80 -26.94 -18.81
CA PRO A 472 7.02 -27.70 -19.02
C PRO A 472 6.77 -29.09 -19.61
N ASN A 473 5.58 -29.66 -19.39
CA ASN A 473 5.17 -30.94 -19.94
C ASN A 473 3.63 -31.08 -20.00
N LEU A 474 3.15 -32.11 -20.74
CA LEU A 474 1.73 -32.34 -21.04
C LEU A 474 0.84 -32.61 -19.81
N SER A 475 1.40 -33.06 -18.71
CA SER A 475 0.65 -33.40 -17.49
C SER A 475 0.70 -32.33 -16.39
N THR A 476 1.26 -31.17 -16.70
CA THR A 476 1.36 -30.05 -15.78
C THR A 476 0.00 -29.39 -15.57
N SER A 477 -0.33 -29.10 -14.33
CA SER A 477 -1.49 -28.27 -13.94
C SER A 477 -1.07 -27.16 -13.00
N TYR A 478 -1.87 -26.09 -12.97
CA TYR A 478 -1.75 -25.00 -12.00
C TYR A 478 -2.90 -25.08 -11.01
N VAL A 479 -2.60 -24.85 -9.74
CA VAL A 479 -3.58 -24.76 -8.66
C VAL A 479 -3.35 -23.47 -7.89
N PHE A 480 -4.38 -22.65 -7.79
CA PHE A 480 -4.31 -21.33 -7.13
C PHE A 480 -5.12 -21.36 -5.83
N ALA A 481 -4.51 -20.86 -4.76
CA ALA A 481 -5.20 -20.58 -3.51
C ALA A 481 -6.12 -19.35 -3.68
N THR A 482 -7.21 -19.33 -2.95
CA THR A 482 -8.20 -18.26 -2.98
C THR A 482 -8.37 -17.64 -1.60
N GLY A 483 -8.81 -16.36 -1.56
CA GLY A 483 -8.95 -15.63 -0.32
C GLY A 483 -7.63 -15.60 0.46
N ASP A 484 -7.69 -15.83 1.74
CA ASP A 484 -6.55 -15.85 2.67
C ASP A 484 -5.90 -17.23 2.86
N SER A 485 -6.17 -18.18 1.96
CA SER A 485 -5.62 -19.54 2.02
C SER A 485 -4.15 -19.60 1.61
N PHE A 486 -3.40 -20.57 2.11
CA PHE A 486 -2.03 -20.87 1.68
C PHE A 486 -1.76 -22.37 1.69
N PHE A 487 -0.84 -22.81 0.82
CA PHE A 487 -0.50 -24.22 0.69
C PHE A 487 0.54 -24.64 1.71
N ALA A 488 0.30 -25.81 2.31
CA ALA A 488 1.26 -26.48 3.18
C ALA A 488 1.36 -27.98 2.83
N TYR A 489 2.60 -28.49 2.78
CA TYR A 489 2.83 -29.91 2.55
C TYR A 489 2.52 -30.75 3.79
N PRO A 490 2.09 -32.02 3.62
CA PRO A 490 1.77 -32.90 4.75
C PRO A 490 2.94 -33.17 5.70
N ASN A 491 4.17 -33.22 5.17
CA ASN A 491 5.38 -33.40 5.95
C ASN A 491 5.65 -32.16 6.81
N ASN A 492 5.78 -32.34 8.13
CA ASN A 492 5.94 -31.26 9.11
C ASN A 492 4.83 -30.20 9.02
N TYR A 493 3.61 -30.61 8.69
CA TYR A 493 2.47 -29.72 8.42
C TYR A 493 2.26 -28.66 9.49
N ASN A 494 2.20 -29.05 10.77
CA ASN A 494 1.95 -28.11 11.86
C ASN A 494 3.06 -27.06 12.00
N TYR A 495 4.32 -27.45 11.74
CA TYR A 495 5.45 -26.53 11.75
C TYR A 495 5.29 -25.47 10.64
N TYR A 496 5.07 -25.89 9.40
CA TYR A 496 4.92 -24.97 8.28
C TYR A 496 3.66 -24.11 8.38
N VAL A 497 2.56 -24.66 8.88
CA VAL A 497 1.34 -23.88 9.15
C VAL A 497 1.62 -22.78 10.17
N SER A 498 2.30 -23.10 11.27
CA SER A 498 2.67 -22.09 12.27
C SER A 498 3.68 -21.07 11.74
N TYR A 499 4.59 -21.49 10.85
CA TYR A 499 5.63 -20.63 10.28
C TYR A 499 5.06 -19.61 9.27
N TYR A 500 4.13 -20.05 8.39
CA TYR A 500 3.60 -19.22 7.32
C TYR A 500 2.29 -18.50 7.65
N ARG A 501 1.61 -18.91 8.70
CA ARG A 501 0.40 -18.22 9.15
C ARG A 501 0.74 -16.76 9.48
N ASP A 502 -0.19 -15.85 9.11
CA ASP A 502 -0.07 -14.41 9.30
C ASP A 502 1.06 -13.74 8.49
N THR A 503 1.64 -14.42 7.50
CA THR A 503 2.57 -13.80 6.54
C THR A 503 1.82 -13.22 5.34
N PHE A 504 2.40 -12.21 4.69
CA PHE A 504 1.88 -11.66 3.44
C PHE A 504 2.44 -12.44 2.26
N GLN A 505 1.58 -13.01 1.47
CA GLN A 505 1.92 -13.89 0.35
C GLN A 505 1.17 -13.45 -0.91
N HIS A 506 1.67 -13.86 -2.06
CA HIS A 506 1.11 -13.56 -3.37
C HIS A 506 1.24 -14.75 -4.32
N GLY A 507 0.49 -14.76 -5.41
CA GLY A 507 0.47 -15.83 -6.41
C GLY A 507 -0.91 -16.40 -6.67
N GLY A 508 -1.89 -16.11 -5.80
CA GLY A 508 -3.25 -16.64 -5.86
C GLY A 508 -4.32 -15.62 -6.23
N ILE A 509 -5.53 -15.88 -5.78
CA ILE A 509 -6.72 -15.09 -6.06
C ILE A 509 -7.23 -14.42 -4.79
N SER A 510 -7.05 -13.12 -4.71
CA SER A 510 -7.70 -12.22 -3.77
C SER A 510 -7.84 -10.83 -4.40
N MET A 511 -8.69 -9.99 -3.85
CA MET A 511 -8.80 -8.60 -4.32
C MET A 511 -7.48 -7.86 -4.12
N GLU A 512 -6.79 -8.10 -3.01
CA GLU A 512 -5.52 -7.47 -2.65
C GLU A 512 -4.38 -7.84 -3.61
N GLU A 513 -4.38 -9.07 -4.14
CA GLU A 513 -3.37 -9.53 -5.10
C GLU A 513 -3.67 -9.09 -6.53
N MET A 514 -4.95 -9.06 -6.93
CA MET A 514 -5.38 -8.92 -8.33
C MET A 514 -5.86 -7.52 -8.70
N ILE A 515 -6.57 -6.81 -7.81
CA ILE A 515 -7.11 -5.47 -8.09
C ILE A 515 -6.10 -4.43 -7.59
N ILE A 516 -5.28 -3.93 -8.50
CA ILE A 516 -4.05 -3.20 -8.16
C ILE A 516 -3.97 -1.82 -8.82
N PRO A 517 -3.19 -0.88 -8.23
CA PRO A 517 -3.13 0.51 -8.69
C PRO A 517 -2.61 0.67 -10.11
N LEU A 518 -3.25 1.56 -10.86
CA LEU A 518 -2.80 2.05 -12.16
C LEU A 518 -3.05 3.56 -12.22
N ILE A 519 -2.10 4.34 -11.77
CA ILE A 519 -2.26 5.75 -11.48
C ILE A 519 -1.56 6.58 -12.52
N THR A 520 -2.26 7.53 -13.12
CA THR A 520 -1.66 8.52 -14.01
C THR A 520 -1.55 9.85 -13.27
N MET A 521 -0.36 10.45 -13.26
CA MET A 521 -0.09 11.70 -12.55
C MET A 521 0.69 12.67 -13.40
N THR A 522 0.41 13.96 -13.20
CA THR A 522 1.22 15.08 -13.74
C THR A 522 1.52 16.07 -12.63
N GLY A 523 2.70 16.68 -12.65
CA GLY A 523 3.05 17.72 -11.69
C GLY A 523 2.10 18.92 -11.80
N LYS A 524 1.60 19.42 -10.66
CA LYS A 524 0.82 20.65 -10.63
C LYS A 524 1.73 21.83 -11.00
N ARG A 525 1.40 22.55 -12.05
CA ARG A 525 2.07 23.79 -12.38
C ARG A 525 1.82 24.79 -11.25
N ARG A 526 2.88 25.24 -10.59
CA ARG A 526 2.76 26.38 -9.67
C ARG A 526 2.42 27.60 -10.51
N SER A 527 1.19 28.10 -10.34
CA SER A 527 0.72 29.38 -10.94
C SER A 527 1.52 30.53 -10.36
#